data_24217d55a91911198dcaf194517923d3
#
_entry.id   24217d55a91911198dcaf194517923d3
#
_cell.length_a   1.000
_cell.length_b   1.000
_cell.length_c   1.000
_cell.angle_alpha   90.00
_cell.angle_beta   90.00
_cell.angle_gamma   90.00
#
_symmetry.space_group_name_H-M   'P 1'
#
loop_
_entity.id
_entity.type
_entity.pdbx_description
1 polymer ?
#
loop_
_entity_poly.entity_id
_entity_poly.type
_entity_poly.pdbx_seq_one_letter_code
_entity_poly.pdbx_strand_id
1 'polypeptide(L)'
;MFTKQHLSGIARIACVVALSISPCALFASEFDQTNLVSSVPGLAAHQDSNLIDPWGVAFSPTSPFWMANQNSATTTLYDGSGNLIEIGGNPAITIPGGASGTAGPTGEVFNGTSGFQLNGSPAHFIFANLNGTISGWTGGASAVLATPAATPGATFTGLALASNGGANYLYAADSTYLTGKIDVFNSSFQPVSLGTGSFTDPNGLAGYVPFNIQLIDGQLYVAYANLNPDGSSNPGGYVDIYNTNGTFVKRFASGGALNAPWGFAVAPATFGSFGGDLLIANNGNGWINAFNPTTGAFIGSLDGSNGQPLAYQDLWAIDFRTGGTNVNTNALYFVEGINNDTGGLFGELTVATPEPASLMLVMFGVLGLGLAARRRKTA
;
A
#
# COMPACT_ATOMS: atom_id res chain seq x y z
N MET A 1 -98.26 10.09 9.85
CA MET A 1 -97.75 8.77 9.46
C MET A 1 -96.30 8.93 9.01
N PHE A 2 -95.39 8.18 9.48
CA PHE A 2 -93.98 8.46 9.77
C PHE A 2 -93.14 8.62 8.51
N THR A 3 -92.41 9.75 8.39
CA THR A 3 -91.33 10.00 7.46
C THR A 3 -89.97 9.72 8.13
N LYS A 4 -89.18 8.80 7.58
CA LYS A 4 -87.80 8.54 7.98
C LYS A 4 -86.84 9.44 7.20
N GLN A 5 -86.10 10.25 7.92
CA GLN A 5 -84.91 10.96 7.39
C GLN A 5 -83.72 10.03 7.29
N HIS A 6 -83.05 10.00 6.16
CA HIS A 6 -81.75 9.39 5.98
C HIS A 6 -80.65 10.45 6.18
N LEU A 7 -79.83 10.26 7.18
CA LEU A 7 -78.55 10.96 7.37
C LEU A 7 -77.47 10.21 6.63
N SER A 8 -76.90 10.87 5.59
CA SER A 8 -75.73 10.40 4.93
C SER A 8 -74.47 10.90 5.66
N GLY A 9 -73.72 9.96 6.30
CA GLY A 9 -72.43 10.23 6.91
C GLY A 9 -71.31 10.20 5.83
N ILE A 10 -70.62 11.31 5.68
CA ILE A 10 -69.41 11.40 4.83
C ILE A 10 -68.22 10.94 5.70
N ALA A 11 -67.73 9.74 5.45
CA ALA A 11 -66.48 9.27 6.05
C ALA A 11 -65.28 9.95 5.32
N ARG A 12 -64.57 10.80 6.02
CA ARG A 12 -63.27 11.32 5.57
C ARG A 12 -62.18 10.28 5.82
N ILE A 13 -61.70 9.65 4.78
CA ILE A 13 -60.51 8.80 4.84
C ILE A 13 -59.28 9.71 4.89
N ALA A 14 -58.64 9.82 6.02
CA ALA A 14 -57.33 10.44 6.14
C ALA A 14 -56.27 9.42 5.74
N CYS A 15 -55.67 9.60 4.57
CA CYS A 15 -54.53 8.82 4.10
C CYS A 15 -53.28 9.30 4.87
N VAL A 16 -52.85 8.61 5.88
CA VAL A 16 -51.57 8.81 6.56
C VAL A 16 -50.49 8.20 5.67
N VAL A 17 -49.73 9.03 4.95
CA VAL A 17 -48.53 8.61 4.24
C VAL A 17 -47.45 8.44 5.31
N ALA A 18 -47.18 7.22 5.73
CA ALA A 18 -46.01 6.88 6.52
C ALA A 18 -44.77 7.01 5.62
N LEU A 19 -43.99 8.08 5.79
CA LEU A 19 -42.66 8.17 5.25
C LEU A 19 -41.79 7.14 6.00
N SER A 20 -41.57 5.99 5.42
CA SER A 20 -40.53 5.07 5.86
C SER A 20 -39.18 5.72 5.55
N ILE A 21 -38.55 6.29 6.57
CA ILE A 21 -37.13 6.64 6.52
C ILE A 21 -36.40 5.30 6.51
N SER A 22 -36.03 4.83 5.31
CA SER A 22 -35.07 3.74 5.21
C SER A 22 -33.77 4.16 5.92
N PRO A 23 -33.20 3.29 6.76
CA PRO A 23 -31.91 3.58 7.33
C PRO A 23 -30.94 3.84 6.15
N CYS A 24 -30.25 4.98 6.21
CA CYS A 24 -29.15 5.28 5.31
C CYS A 24 -28.18 4.09 5.42
N ALA A 25 -28.07 3.30 4.37
CA ALA A 25 -27.01 2.30 4.30
C ALA A 25 -25.72 3.11 4.47
N LEU A 26 -24.92 2.78 5.48
CA LEU A 26 -23.54 3.21 5.55
C LEU A 26 -22.88 2.57 4.34
N PHE A 27 -22.77 3.35 3.26
CA PHE A 27 -21.94 2.96 2.13
C PHE A 27 -20.51 2.88 2.66
N ALA A 28 -19.82 1.79 2.32
CA ALA A 28 -18.37 1.72 2.48
C ALA A 28 -17.78 2.98 1.82
N SER A 29 -16.71 3.52 2.40
CA SER A 29 -16.04 4.67 1.80
C SER A 29 -15.51 4.26 0.44
N GLU A 30 -15.93 4.96 -0.60
CA GLU A 30 -15.35 4.86 -1.94
C GLU A 30 -14.04 5.63 -1.96
N PHE A 31 -13.14 5.25 -2.86
CA PHE A 31 -11.84 5.89 -3.00
C PHE A 31 -11.67 6.42 -4.42
N ASP A 32 -11.17 7.65 -4.49
CA ASP A 32 -10.78 8.30 -5.74
C ASP A 32 -9.27 8.12 -5.95
N GLN A 33 -8.90 7.63 -7.14
CA GLN A 33 -7.52 7.47 -7.55
C GLN A 33 -7.03 8.67 -8.35
N THR A 34 -5.83 9.17 -8.02
CA THR A 34 -5.10 10.16 -8.81
C THR A 34 -3.77 9.57 -9.23
N ASN A 35 -3.52 9.48 -10.54
CA ASN A 35 -2.24 9.08 -11.09
C ASN A 35 -1.29 10.28 -11.10
N LEU A 36 -0.22 10.24 -10.31
CA LEU A 36 0.72 11.34 -10.14
C LEU A 36 1.84 11.28 -11.17
N VAL A 37 2.53 10.14 -11.28
CA VAL A 37 3.64 9.92 -12.20
C VAL A 37 3.50 8.58 -12.90
N SER A 38 3.77 8.52 -14.19
CA SER A 38 3.89 7.25 -14.92
C SER A 38 4.98 7.30 -15.97
N SER A 39 5.59 6.13 -16.27
CA SER A 39 6.45 5.98 -17.43
C SER A 39 5.67 5.97 -18.75
N VAL A 40 4.36 5.66 -18.69
CA VAL A 40 3.49 5.59 -19.87
C VAL A 40 2.92 6.98 -20.20
N PRO A 41 3.12 7.49 -21.42
CA PRO A 41 2.64 8.79 -21.82
C PRO A 41 1.12 8.93 -21.65
N GLY A 42 0.69 10.03 -21.02
CA GLY A 42 -0.73 10.38 -20.89
C GLY A 42 -1.51 9.59 -19.81
N LEU A 43 -0.87 8.69 -19.07
CA LEU A 43 -1.51 7.91 -18.01
C LEU A 43 -1.58 8.68 -16.67
N ALA A 44 -0.64 9.59 -16.43
CA ALA A 44 -0.55 10.35 -15.19
C ALA A 44 -0.33 11.85 -15.46
N ALA A 45 -0.40 12.67 -14.40
CA ALA A 45 -0.13 14.11 -14.47
C ALA A 45 1.31 14.41 -14.93
N HIS A 46 2.27 13.61 -14.47
CA HIS A 46 3.69 13.72 -14.84
C HIS A 46 4.16 12.45 -15.53
N GLN A 47 5.09 12.60 -16.48
CA GLN A 47 5.72 11.46 -17.14
C GLN A 47 7.19 11.37 -16.73
N ASP A 48 7.66 10.18 -16.31
CA ASP A 48 9.07 9.87 -16.10
C ASP A 48 9.39 8.47 -16.60
N SER A 49 10.20 8.39 -17.65
CA SER A 49 10.63 7.13 -18.28
C SER A 49 11.56 6.28 -17.40
N ASN A 50 12.03 6.80 -16.25
CA ASN A 50 12.86 6.06 -15.32
C ASN A 50 12.01 5.29 -14.28
N LEU A 51 10.74 5.64 -14.10
CA LEU A 51 9.81 4.95 -13.19
C LEU A 51 9.38 3.63 -13.85
N ILE A 52 10.21 2.60 -13.76
CA ILE A 52 9.95 1.30 -14.36
C ILE A 52 9.90 0.25 -13.26
N ASP A 53 8.73 -0.40 -13.12
CA ASP A 53 8.47 -1.43 -12.13
C ASP A 53 8.90 -0.98 -10.71
N PRO A 54 8.28 0.06 -10.14
CA PRO A 54 8.60 0.55 -8.82
C PRO A 54 8.03 -0.39 -7.75
N TRP A 55 8.90 -0.91 -6.86
CA TRP A 55 8.52 -1.82 -5.77
C TRP A 55 8.48 -1.10 -4.42
N GLY A 56 9.64 -0.70 -3.91
CA GLY A 56 9.79 -0.06 -2.61
C GLY A 56 9.56 1.44 -2.68
N VAL A 57 9.04 1.98 -1.58
CA VAL A 57 8.94 3.42 -1.32
C VAL A 57 9.54 3.69 0.04
N ALA A 58 10.43 4.70 0.12
CA ALA A 58 10.94 5.18 1.38
C ALA A 58 11.00 6.71 1.42
N PHE A 59 11.04 7.27 2.62
CA PHE A 59 11.20 8.70 2.83
C PHE A 59 11.74 9.00 4.23
N SER A 60 12.48 10.08 4.36
CA SER A 60 12.77 10.69 5.65
C SER A 60 11.64 11.65 6.05
N PRO A 61 11.61 12.19 7.27
CA PRO A 61 10.60 13.18 7.67
C PRO A 61 10.50 14.39 6.74
N THR A 62 11.57 14.72 6.00
CA THR A 62 11.66 15.92 5.17
C THR A 62 12.08 15.68 3.72
N SER A 63 12.49 14.45 3.34
CA SER A 63 12.90 14.14 1.95
C SER A 63 11.68 14.06 1.02
N PRO A 64 11.86 14.02 -0.32
CA PRO A 64 10.83 13.52 -1.23
C PRO A 64 10.56 12.03 -0.97
N PHE A 65 9.58 11.45 -1.67
CA PHE A 65 9.44 10.01 -1.82
C PHE A 65 10.59 9.48 -2.69
N TRP A 66 11.16 8.36 -2.30
CA TRP A 66 12.15 7.61 -3.04
C TRP A 66 11.51 6.33 -3.53
N MET A 67 11.64 6.02 -4.82
CA MET A 67 11.02 4.88 -5.46
C MET A 67 12.09 3.89 -5.95
N ALA A 68 12.11 2.68 -5.41
CA ALA A 68 13.00 1.62 -5.86
C ALA A 68 12.49 1.03 -7.19
N ASN A 69 13.07 1.47 -8.31
CA ASN A 69 12.67 1.07 -9.66
C ASN A 69 13.42 -0.20 -10.08
N GLN A 70 12.75 -1.34 -9.98
CA GLN A 70 13.39 -2.65 -10.13
C GLN A 70 13.95 -2.84 -11.54
N ASN A 71 13.17 -2.58 -12.57
CA ASN A 71 13.53 -2.87 -13.94
C ASN A 71 14.42 -1.80 -14.61
N SER A 72 14.58 -0.63 -14.01
CA SER A 72 15.57 0.36 -14.46
C SER A 72 16.87 0.37 -13.63
N ALA A 73 16.94 -0.39 -12.53
CA ALA A 73 18.05 -0.40 -11.58
C ALA A 73 18.38 1.02 -11.06
N THR A 74 17.35 1.80 -10.76
CA THR A 74 17.45 3.18 -10.27
C THR A 74 16.55 3.43 -9.06
N THR A 75 16.72 4.59 -8.45
CA THR A 75 15.68 5.21 -7.65
C THR A 75 15.37 6.58 -8.21
N THR A 76 14.08 6.94 -8.26
CA THR A 76 13.58 8.25 -8.65
C THR A 76 12.90 8.92 -7.47
N LEU A 77 12.89 10.25 -7.47
CA LEU A 77 12.42 11.03 -6.34
C LEU A 77 11.28 11.96 -6.74
N TYR A 78 10.18 11.94 -5.98
CA TYR A 78 9.03 12.80 -6.24
C TYR A 78 8.52 13.47 -4.97
N ASP A 79 7.97 14.67 -5.10
CA ASP A 79 7.16 15.26 -4.04
C ASP A 79 5.75 14.64 -4.00
N GLY A 80 4.92 15.09 -3.05
CA GLY A 80 3.55 14.56 -2.87
C GLY A 80 2.59 14.83 -4.03
N SER A 81 2.94 15.70 -4.97
CA SER A 81 2.17 15.98 -6.19
C SER A 81 2.78 15.32 -7.44
N GLY A 82 3.82 14.50 -7.30
CA GLY A 82 4.49 13.82 -8.39
C GLY A 82 5.52 14.67 -9.14
N ASN A 83 5.87 15.87 -8.65
CA ASN A 83 6.95 16.64 -9.27
C ASN A 83 8.29 15.93 -9.04
N LEU A 84 9.05 15.72 -10.12
CA LEU A 84 10.38 15.13 -10.07
C LEU A 84 11.35 16.00 -9.28
N ILE A 85 12.11 15.37 -8.38
CA ILE A 85 13.18 16.01 -7.60
C ILE A 85 14.52 15.48 -8.07
N GLU A 86 15.30 16.32 -8.70
CA GLU A 86 16.63 15.96 -9.19
C GLU A 86 17.70 16.14 -8.10
N ILE A 87 18.63 15.20 -8.03
CA ILE A 87 19.80 15.29 -7.17
C ILE A 87 21.01 15.67 -8.00
N GLY A 88 21.47 16.93 -7.83
CA GLY A 88 22.61 17.44 -8.60
C GLY A 88 22.39 17.46 -10.13
N GLY A 89 21.13 17.65 -10.56
CA GLY A 89 20.73 17.63 -11.97
C GLY A 89 20.54 16.22 -12.54
N ASN A 90 20.52 15.19 -11.70
CA ASN A 90 20.24 13.81 -12.13
C ASN A 90 18.77 13.48 -11.82
N PRO A 91 17.97 13.07 -12.83
CA PRO A 91 16.56 12.71 -12.67
C PRO A 91 16.36 11.36 -11.99
N ALA A 92 17.40 10.52 -11.97
CA ALA A 92 17.40 9.22 -11.32
C ALA A 92 18.78 8.92 -10.74
N ILE A 93 18.82 8.14 -9.66
CA ILE A 93 20.04 7.69 -9.00
C ILE A 93 20.26 6.22 -9.34
N THR A 94 21.43 5.86 -9.86
CA THR A 94 21.76 4.47 -10.19
C THR A 94 21.95 3.65 -8.91
N ILE A 95 21.36 2.47 -8.87
CA ILE A 95 21.52 1.50 -7.77
C ILE A 95 22.40 0.35 -8.26
N PRO A 96 23.67 0.27 -7.79
CA PRO A 96 24.58 -0.81 -8.17
C PRO A 96 24.19 -2.12 -7.49
N GLY A 97 24.64 -3.23 -8.06
CA GLY A 97 24.32 -4.58 -7.61
C GLY A 97 23.12 -5.17 -8.33
N GLY A 98 22.25 -4.32 -8.87
CA GLY A 98 21.20 -4.72 -9.80
C GLY A 98 21.69 -4.73 -11.25
N ALA A 99 21.02 -5.49 -12.09
CA ALA A 99 21.09 -5.35 -13.54
C ALA A 99 19.67 -5.02 -14.03
N SER A 100 19.56 -4.07 -14.95
CA SER A 100 18.28 -3.68 -15.51
C SER A 100 17.48 -4.90 -15.98
N GLY A 101 16.25 -5.03 -15.49
CA GLY A 101 15.32 -6.09 -15.86
C GLY A 101 15.44 -7.41 -15.09
N THR A 102 16.42 -7.61 -14.21
CA THR A 102 16.56 -8.89 -13.49
C THR A 102 17.05 -8.81 -12.04
N ALA A 103 17.67 -7.72 -11.60
CA ALA A 103 18.33 -7.64 -10.31
C ALA A 103 18.33 -6.24 -9.69
N GLY A 104 17.37 -5.39 -10.06
CA GLY A 104 17.24 -4.03 -9.53
C GLY A 104 16.77 -3.98 -8.09
N PRO A 105 16.69 -2.75 -7.51
CA PRO A 105 16.26 -2.54 -6.14
C PRO A 105 14.77 -2.89 -5.96
N THR A 106 14.45 -3.49 -4.81
CA THR A 106 13.11 -3.94 -4.43
C THR A 106 12.67 -3.27 -3.14
N GLY A 107 13.17 -3.70 -1.98
CA GLY A 107 12.93 -3.05 -0.70
C GLY A 107 13.86 -1.85 -0.50
N GLU A 108 13.32 -0.78 0.10
CA GLU A 108 14.05 0.43 0.39
C GLU A 108 13.74 0.94 1.79
N VAL A 109 14.73 1.46 2.49
CA VAL A 109 14.55 2.06 3.81
C VAL A 109 15.35 3.36 3.97
N PHE A 110 14.77 4.33 4.69
CA PHE A 110 15.50 5.47 5.21
C PHE A 110 16.34 5.06 6.43
N ASN A 111 17.60 5.43 6.45
CA ASN A 111 18.49 5.27 7.60
C ASN A 111 18.71 6.60 8.32
N GLY A 112 18.01 6.80 9.42
CA GLY A 112 18.20 7.95 10.31
C GLY A 112 19.31 7.76 11.36
N THR A 113 20.11 6.69 11.26
CA THR A 113 21.16 6.36 12.25
C THR A 113 22.54 6.79 11.76
N SER A 114 23.54 6.80 12.64
CA SER A 114 24.94 7.01 12.28
C SER A 114 25.65 5.72 11.82
N GLY A 115 24.97 4.58 11.86
CA GLY A 115 25.47 3.30 11.34
C GLY A 115 25.36 3.18 9.83
N PHE A 116 25.62 2.00 9.30
CA PHE A 116 25.53 1.69 7.88
C PHE A 116 26.37 2.61 7.00
N GLN A 117 27.65 2.75 7.41
CA GLN A 117 28.58 3.67 6.74
C GLN A 117 29.18 3.06 5.48
N LEU A 118 29.24 3.86 4.43
CA LEU A 118 29.88 3.57 3.15
C LEU A 118 30.81 4.74 2.81
N ASN A 119 32.07 4.44 2.50
CA ASN A 119 33.09 5.47 2.19
C ASN A 119 33.21 6.56 3.28
N GLY A 120 32.99 6.19 4.56
CA GLY A 120 33.13 7.10 5.71
C GLY A 120 31.90 7.97 6.01
N SER A 121 30.78 7.75 5.33
CA SER A 121 29.50 8.46 5.58
C SER A 121 28.36 7.47 5.77
N PRO A 122 27.39 7.74 6.65
CA PRO A 122 26.17 6.92 6.73
C PRO A 122 25.43 6.92 5.39
N ALA A 123 24.98 5.76 4.95
CA ALA A 123 24.01 5.68 3.86
C ALA A 123 22.68 6.24 4.34
N HIS A 124 22.12 7.23 3.64
CA HIS A 124 20.82 7.83 3.99
C HIS A 124 19.64 6.97 3.56
N PHE A 125 19.76 6.31 2.41
CA PHE A 125 18.81 5.35 1.90
C PHE A 125 19.54 4.05 1.56
N ILE A 126 18.91 2.92 1.89
CA ILE A 126 19.49 1.59 1.74
C ILE A 126 18.50 0.73 0.96
N PHE A 127 19.01 -0.03 0.02
CA PHE A 127 18.26 -0.81 -0.96
C PHE A 127 18.62 -2.27 -0.89
N ALA A 128 17.63 -3.13 -0.90
CA ALA A 128 17.77 -4.54 -1.19
C ALA A 128 17.58 -4.78 -2.69
N ASN A 129 18.34 -5.69 -3.29
CA ASN A 129 18.25 -6.00 -4.71
C ASN A 129 17.86 -7.47 -4.93
N LEU A 130 17.18 -7.77 -6.04
CA LEU A 130 16.74 -9.13 -6.38
C LEU A 130 17.87 -10.17 -6.42
N ASN A 131 19.10 -9.77 -6.68
CA ASN A 131 20.26 -10.69 -6.67
C ASN A 131 20.90 -10.90 -5.28
N GLY A 132 20.19 -10.55 -4.21
CA GLY A 132 20.65 -10.74 -2.83
C GLY A 132 21.74 -9.77 -2.39
N THR A 133 21.95 -8.66 -3.08
CA THR A 133 22.90 -7.60 -2.68
C THR A 133 22.19 -6.48 -1.91
N ILE A 134 22.95 -5.73 -1.13
CA ILE A 134 22.51 -4.50 -0.46
C ILE A 134 23.33 -3.34 -1.01
N SER A 135 22.67 -2.24 -1.33
CA SER A 135 23.28 -0.98 -1.76
C SER A 135 22.86 0.16 -0.83
N GLY A 136 23.67 1.19 -0.71
CA GLY A 136 23.34 2.37 0.10
C GLY A 136 23.75 3.67 -0.60
N TRP A 137 22.94 4.70 -0.41
CA TRP A 137 23.20 6.01 -0.97
C TRP A 137 23.70 6.98 0.09
N THR A 138 24.88 7.56 -0.17
CA THR A 138 25.53 8.56 0.70
C THR A 138 25.60 9.94 0.05
N GLY A 139 25.02 10.11 -1.14
CA GLY A 139 25.05 11.33 -1.95
C GLY A 139 25.46 11.07 -3.40
N GLY A 140 25.21 12.05 -4.27
CA GLY A 140 25.56 12.00 -5.69
C GLY A 140 24.61 11.20 -6.58
N ALA A 141 25.05 10.89 -7.79
CA ALA A 141 24.24 10.29 -8.84
C ALA A 141 24.12 8.75 -8.77
N SER A 142 24.83 8.11 -7.83
CA SER A 142 24.85 6.64 -7.68
C SER A 142 24.95 6.26 -6.22
N ALA A 143 24.25 5.20 -5.84
CA ALA A 143 24.47 4.50 -4.58
C ALA A 143 25.78 3.68 -4.65
N VAL A 144 26.20 3.10 -3.53
CA VAL A 144 27.40 2.28 -3.38
C VAL A 144 26.97 0.87 -2.98
N LEU A 145 27.56 -0.15 -3.57
CA LEU A 145 27.34 -1.55 -3.17
C LEU A 145 27.87 -1.75 -1.73
N ALA A 146 26.98 -2.12 -0.83
CA ALA A 146 27.31 -2.26 0.59
C ALA A 146 27.85 -3.66 0.93
N THR A 147 27.29 -4.68 0.30
CA THR A 147 27.70 -6.08 0.47
C THR A 147 28.21 -6.60 -0.87
N PRO A 148 29.55 -6.62 -1.11
CA PRO A 148 30.10 -7.08 -2.37
C PRO A 148 29.76 -8.54 -2.68
N ALA A 149 29.63 -9.39 -1.64
CA ALA A 149 29.13 -10.74 -1.78
C ALA A 149 27.63 -10.73 -1.44
N ALA A 150 26.81 -10.91 -2.45
CA ALA A 150 25.44 -11.34 -2.25
C ALA A 150 25.44 -12.57 -1.32
N THR A 151 24.41 -12.75 -0.53
CA THR A 151 24.10 -14.08 0.02
C THR A 151 23.91 -15.00 -1.20
N PRO A 152 24.80 -15.95 -1.48
CA PRO A 152 24.74 -16.72 -2.71
C PRO A 152 23.38 -17.37 -2.90
N GLY A 153 22.69 -17.04 -4.00
CA GLY A 153 21.35 -17.56 -4.32
C GLY A 153 20.20 -16.87 -3.59
N ALA A 154 20.43 -15.83 -2.79
CA ALA A 154 19.35 -15.05 -2.18
C ALA A 154 18.63 -14.17 -3.22
N THR A 155 17.34 -13.98 -3.00
CA THR A 155 16.48 -13.08 -3.79
C THR A 155 15.80 -12.12 -2.84
N PHE A 156 16.36 -10.94 -2.64
CA PHE A 156 15.77 -9.97 -1.71
C PHE A 156 14.59 -9.23 -2.35
N THR A 157 13.43 -9.33 -1.74
CA THR A 157 12.19 -8.71 -2.22
C THR A 157 11.63 -7.66 -1.28
N GLY A 158 12.18 -7.52 -0.08
CA GLY A 158 11.77 -6.53 0.90
C GLY A 158 12.88 -6.21 1.89
N LEU A 159 12.82 -5.05 2.54
CA LEU A 159 13.84 -4.58 3.49
C LEU A 159 13.20 -3.81 4.63
N ALA A 160 13.63 -4.08 5.86
CA ALA A 160 13.30 -3.28 7.03
C ALA A 160 14.56 -2.88 7.79
N LEU A 161 14.51 -1.74 8.49
CA LEU A 161 15.53 -1.28 9.42
C LEU A 161 14.90 -1.16 10.81
N ALA A 162 15.49 -1.84 11.80
CA ALA A 162 15.01 -1.74 13.18
C ALA A 162 16.16 -1.86 14.20
N SER A 163 15.90 -1.39 15.41
CA SER A 163 16.80 -1.55 16.54
C SER A 163 16.43 -2.78 17.36
N ASN A 164 17.45 -3.53 17.78
CA ASN A 164 17.32 -4.64 18.70
C ASN A 164 18.48 -4.60 19.72
N GLY A 165 18.15 -4.56 21.02
CA GLY A 165 19.14 -4.51 22.07
C GLY A 165 20.10 -3.31 22.01
N GLY A 166 19.66 -2.18 21.46
CA GLY A 166 20.46 -0.95 21.30
C GLY A 166 21.37 -0.93 20.06
N ALA A 167 21.36 -1.99 19.23
CA ALA A 167 22.04 -2.03 17.94
C ALA A 167 21.02 -1.97 16.79
N ASN A 168 21.43 -1.40 15.65
CA ASN A 168 20.59 -1.30 14.46
C ASN A 168 20.90 -2.42 13.48
N TYR A 169 19.84 -2.99 12.90
CA TYR A 169 19.94 -4.09 11.95
C TYR A 169 19.07 -3.83 10.73
N LEU A 170 19.53 -4.33 9.58
CA LEU A 170 18.70 -4.53 8.40
C LEU A 170 18.17 -5.96 8.42
N TYR A 171 16.94 -6.09 7.97
CA TYR A 171 16.24 -7.37 7.82
C TYR A 171 15.76 -7.44 6.37
N ALA A 172 16.33 -8.36 5.60
CA ALA A 172 15.97 -8.55 4.20
C ALA A 172 15.10 -9.80 4.04
N ALA A 173 13.96 -9.64 3.40
CA ALA A 173 13.11 -10.75 3.02
C ALA A 173 13.74 -11.45 1.81
N ASP A 174 14.34 -12.61 2.04
CA ASP A 174 14.83 -13.49 0.99
C ASP A 174 13.68 -14.41 0.53
N SER A 175 13.22 -14.20 -0.69
CA SER A 175 12.14 -14.96 -1.30
C SER A 175 12.62 -16.11 -2.17
N THR A 176 13.85 -16.58 -1.98
CA THR A 176 14.39 -17.73 -2.71
C THR A 176 13.44 -18.93 -2.62
N TYR A 177 13.06 -19.44 -3.78
CA TYR A 177 12.11 -20.54 -3.89
C TYR A 177 12.43 -21.70 -2.96
N LEU A 178 11.46 -22.10 -2.12
CA LEU A 178 11.50 -23.15 -1.10
C LEU A 178 12.53 -22.97 0.03
N THR A 179 13.46 -22.04 -0.05
CA THR A 179 14.55 -21.88 0.95
C THR A 179 14.61 -20.47 1.53
N GLY A 180 13.67 -19.60 1.14
CA GLY A 180 13.58 -18.22 1.57
C GLY A 180 13.50 -18.08 3.08
N LYS A 181 14.09 -17.01 3.60
CA LYS A 181 14.23 -16.69 5.02
C LYS A 181 14.39 -15.18 5.24
N ILE A 182 14.51 -14.74 6.48
CA ILE A 182 14.93 -13.38 6.76
C ILE A 182 16.45 -13.37 6.99
N ASP A 183 17.17 -12.67 6.10
CA ASP A 183 18.59 -12.38 6.27
C ASP A 183 18.77 -11.10 7.09
N VAL A 184 19.70 -11.14 8.04
CA VAL A 184 19.93 -10.02 8.96
C VAL A 184 21.35 -9.49 8.81
N PHE A 185 21.49 -8.15 8.76
CA PHE A 185 22.78 -7.47 8.64
C PHE A 185 22.95 -6.47 9.78
N ASN A 186 24.14 -6.41 10.35
CA ASN A 186 24.48 -5.40 11.35
C ASN A 186 24.77 -4.03 10.70
N SER A 187 25.01 -3.01 11.51
CA SER A 187 25.28 -1.64 11.05
C SER A 187 26.58 -1.45 10.24
N SER A 188 27.38 -2.51 10.07
CA SER A 188 28.54 -2.59 9.17
C SER A 188 28.24 -3.41 7.92
N PHE A 189 26.97 -3.68 7.61
CA PHE A 189 26.49 -4.52 6.50
C PHE A 189 27.02 -5.96 6.52
N GLN A 190 27.47 -6.47 7.67
CA GLN A 190 27.88 -7.85 7.79
C GLN A 190 26.68 -8.73 8.14
N PRO A 191 26.52 -9.89 7.46
CA PRO A 191 25.47 -10.83 7.83
C PRO A 191 25.66 -11.34 9.26
N VAL A 192 24.58 -11.41 10.01
CA VAL A 192 24.58 -11.87 11.40
C VAL A 192 23.44 -12.83 11.69
N SER A 193 23.61 -13.71 12.66
CA SER A 193 22.54 -14.53 13.21
C SER A 193 22.07 -13.94 14.54
N LEU A 194 20.74 -13.82 14.69
CA LEU A 194 20.14 -13.41 15.97
C LEU A 194 19.96 -14.58 16.95
N GLY A 195 20.36 -15.77 16.55
CA GLY A 195 20.28 -16.99 17.36
C GLY A 195 19.42 -18.08 16.73
N THR A 196 19.49 -19.29 17.31
CA THR A 196 18.73 -20.44 16.82
C THR A 196 17.23 -20.20 16.96
N GLY A 197 16.46 -20.42 15.88
CA GLY A 197 15.01 -20.27 15.87
C GLY A 197 14.51 -18.85 15.60
N SER A 198 15.39 -17.86 15.35
CA SER A 198 14.97 -16.54 14.90
C SER A 198 14.23 -16.64 13.56
N PHE A 199 13.13 -15.89 13.43
CA PHE A 199 12.23 -15.89 12.27
C PHE A 199 11.68 -17.27 11.89
N THR A 200 11.53 -18.14 12.89
CA THR A 200 10.88 -19.43 12.70
C THR A 200 9.42 -19.32 13.12
N ASP A 201 8.52 -19.53 12.17
CA ASP A 201 7.10 -19.69 12.42
C ASP A 201 6.82 -21.16 12.79
N PRO A 202 6.30 -21.45 14.02
CA PRO A 202 5.97 -22.82 14.42
C PRO A 202 4.85 -23.45 13.61
N ASN A 203 4.09 -22.64 12.86
CA ASN A 203 2.97 -23.04 12.01
C ASN A 203 3.20 -22.66 10.55
N GLY A 204 4.46 -22.60 10.10
CA GLY A 204 4.84 -22.25 8.74
C GLY A 204 4.19 -23.16 7.71
N LEU A 205 3.71 -22.57 6.63
CA LEU A 205 3.06 -23.30 5.53
C LEU A 205 4.12 -23.70 4.50
N ALA A 206 4.11 -24.97 4.10
CA ALA A 206 5.04 -25.48 3.09
C ALA A 206 4.84 -24.74 1.74
N GLY A 207 5.94 -24.38 1.10
CA GLY A 207 5.95 -23.66 -0.18
C GLY A 207 5.82 -22.14 -0.07
N TYR A 208 5.61 -21.60 1.14
CA TYR A 208 5.59 -20.15 1.36
C TYR A 208 6.97 -19.65 1.78
N VAL A 209 7.36 -18.52 1.26
CA VAL A 209 8.62 -17.83 1.56
C VAL A 209 8.34 -16.37 1.96
N PRO A 210 9.22 -15.72 2.74
CA PRO A 210 9.12 -14.28 3.01
C PRO A 210 9.10 -13.50 1.70
N PHE A 211 8.16 -12.57 1.56
CA PHE A 211 8.00 -11.78 0.34
C PHE A 211 8.20 -10.28 0.60
N ASN A 212 7.85 -9.82 1.79
CA ASN A 212 8.23 -8.49 2.29
C ASN A 212 8.38 -8.51 3.82
N ILE A 213 9.06 -7.49 4.34
CA ILE A 213 9.22 -7.24 5.76
C ILE A 213 9.16 -5.75 6.05
N GLN A 214 8.39 -5.34 7.04
CA GLN A 214 8.24 -3.93 7.42
C GLN A 214 8.18 -3.76 8.94
N LEU A 215 8.78 -2.68 9.45
CA LEU A 215 8.69 -2.31 10.87
C LEU A 215 7.42 -1.49 11.11
N ILE A 216 6.51 -2.00 11.94
CA ILE A 216 5.27 -1.32 12.33
C ILE A 216 5.18 -1.38 13.86
N ASP A 217 5.05 -0.24 14.51
CA ASP A 217 4.91 -0.12 15.98
C ASP A 217 5.95 -0.93 16.77
N GLY A 218 7.20 -0.95 16.28
CA GLY A 218 8.32 -1.64 16.93
C GLY A 218 8.35 -3.15 16.74
N GLN A 219 7.49 -3.71 15.92
CA GLN A 219 7.46 -5.12 15.53
C GLN A 219 7.67 -5.29 14.02
N LEU A 220 8.23 -6.43 13.63
CA LEU A 220 8.46 -6.78 12.24
C LEU A 220 7.27 -7.58 11.71
N TYR A 221 6.57 -7.03 10.74
CA TYR A 221 5.52 -7.70 9.98
C TYR A 221 6.15 -8.33 8.75
N VAL A 222 6.02 -9.63 8.62
CA VAL A 222 6.57 -10.38 7.48
C VAL A 222 5.42 -10.93 6.66
N ALA A 223 5.36 -10.51 5.40
CA ALA A 223 4.45 -11.09 4.42
C ALA A 223 5.07 -12.34 3.80
N TYR A 224 4.27 -13.36 3.61
CA TYR A 224 4.66 -14.61 2.98
C TYR A 224 3.80 -14.89 1.75
N ALA A 225 4.47 -15.25 0.65
CA ALA A 225 3.83 -15.65 -0.60
C ALA A 225 4.23 -17.08 -0.98
N ASN A 226 3.34 -17.77 -1.68
CA ASN A 226 3.66 -19.05 -2.32
C ASN A 226 4.14 -18.75 -3.74
N LEU A 227 5.45 -18.79 -3.95
CA LEU A 227 6.08 -18.47 -5.22
C LEU A 227 6.39 -19.72 -6.04
N ASN A 228 6.36 -19.56 -7.36
CA ASN A 228 6.87 -20.51 -8.33
C ASN A 228 8.39 -20.33 -8.55
N PRO A 229 9.08 -21.29 -9.18
CA PRO A 229 10.51 -21.16 -9.48
C PRO A 229 10.87 -19.97 -10.36
N ASP A 230 9.93 -19.44 -11.14
CA ASP A 230 10.10 -18.26 -11.99
C ASP A 230 9.80 -16.93 -11.28
N GLY A 231 9.45 -16.97 -9.99
CA GLY A 231 9.12 -15.81 -9.17
C GLY A 231 7.65 -15.41 -9.23
N SER A 232 6.85 -15.97 -10.11
CA SER A 232 5.41 -15.70 -10.13
C SER A 232 4.72 -16.23 -8.86
N SER A 233 3.65 -15.57 -8.42
CA SER A 233 2.94 -15.94 -7.20
C SER A 233 1.74 -16.85 -7.47
N ASN A 234 1.54 -17.84 -6.59
CA ASN A 234 0.29 -18.58 -6.49
C ASN A 234 -0.69 -17.84 -5.56
N PRO A 235 -2.01 -18.03 -5.73
CA PRO A 235 -3.00 -17.42 -4.84
C PRO A 235 -2.78 -17.79 -3.37
N GLY A 236 -3.11 -16.87 -2.48
CA GLY A 236 -2.99 -17.01 -1.03
C GLY A 236 -1.80 -16.23 -0.47
N GLY A 237 -1.62 -16.34 0.81
CA GLY A 237 -0.58 -15.64 1.55
C GLY A 237 -0.88 -15.63 3.04
N TYR A 238 0.09 -15.19 3.82
CA TYR A 238 -0.10 -14.92 5.23
C TYR A 238 0.87 -13.85 5.73
N VAL A 239 0.58 -13.31 6.90
CA VAL A 239 1.42 -12.32 7.57
C VAL A 239 1.68 -12.79 8.99
N ASP A 240 2.96 -12.79 9.37
CA ASP A 240 3.41 -13.05 10.73
C ASP A 240 4.02 -11.80 11.36
N ILE A 241 3.92 -11.73 12.68
CA ILE A 241 4.56 -10.70 13.48
C ILE A 241 5.70 -11.31 14.29
N TYR A 242 6.84 -10.63 14.25
CA TYR A 242 8.03 -10.96 15.03
C TYR A 242 8.52 -9.75 15.84
N ASN A 243 9.14 -10.00 16.96
CA ASN A 243 9.96 -9.00 17.62
C ASN A 243 11.24 -8.76 16.82
N THR A 244 11.92 -7.63 17.04
CA THR A 244 13.16 -7.29 16.33
C THR A 244 14.32 -8.24 16.60
N ASN A 245 14.25 -9.08 17.65
CA ASN A 245 15.18 -10.18 17.88
C ASN A 245 14.84 -11.48 17.10
N GLY A 246 13.83 -11.44 16.24
CA GLY A 246 13.38 -12.59 15.46
C GLY A 246 12.44 -13.56 16.19
N THR A 247 12.06 -13.28 17.44
CA THR A 247 11.10 -14.12 18.15
C THR A 247 9.71 -14.00 17.55
N PHE A 248 9.09 -15.12 17.18
CA PHE A 248 7.71 -15.17 16.70
C PHE A 248 6.75 -14.68 17.78
N VAL A 249 5.84 -13.78 17.39
CA VAL A 249 4.78 -13.25 18.27
C VAL A 249 3.46 -13.94 17.95
N LYS A 250 3.01 -13.85 16.71
CA LYS A 250 1.75 -14.46 16.26
C LYS A 250 1.63 -14.48 14.75
N ARG A 251 0.79 -15.38 14.22
CA ARG A 251 0.19 -15.22 12.90
C ARG A 251 -0.80 -14.06 12.97
N PHE A 252 -0.58 -13.02 12.16
CA PHE A 252 -1.49 -11.87 12.09
C PHE A 252 -2.74 -12.20 11.28
N ALA A 253 -2.55 -12.64 10.04
CA ALA A 253 -3.63 -13.05 9.14
C ALA A 253 -3.15 -14.16 8.20
N SER A 254 -4.06 -15.00 7.69
CA SER A 254 -3.71 -16.10 6.79
C SER A 254 -4.86 -16.43 5.83
N GLY A 255 -4.54 -16.57 4.55
CA GLY A 255 -5.51 -16.91 3.50
C GLY A 255 -6.61 -15.85 3.32
N GLY A 256 -7.80 -16.26 2.90
CA GLY A 256 -8.96 -15.37 2.73
C GLY A 256 -8.68 -14.24 1.75
N ALA A 257 -8.60 -13.02 2.24
CA ALA A 257 -8.34 -11.82 1.43
C ALA A 257 -6.86 -11.62 1.03
N LEU A 258 -5.93 -12.42 1.56
CA LEU A 258 -4.50 -12.31 1.22
C LEU A 258 -4.18 -13.08 -0.07
N ASN A 259 -3.46 -12.42 -0.97
CA ASN A 259 -3.00 -12.99 -2.23
C ASN A 259 -1.63 -12.40 -2.60
N ALA A 260 -0.55 -13.11 -2.28
CA ALA A 260 0.83 -12.61 -2.33
C ALA A 260 0.95 -11.22 -1.70
N PRO A 261 0.67 -11.07 -0.38
CA PRO A 261 0.73 -9.77 0.30
C PRO A 261 2.14 -9.20 0.27
N TRP A 262 2.26 -7.87 0.05
CA TRP A 262 3.56 -7.21 0.03
C TRP A 262 3.56 -5.90 0.84
N GLY A 263 2.83 -4.87 0.44
CA GLY A 263 2.84 -3.54 1.08
C GLY A 263 1.99 -3.48 2.34
N PHE A 264 2.41 -2.69 3.32
CA PHE A 264 1.68 -2.45 4.55
C PHE A 264 1.59 -0.95 4.84
N ALA A 265 0.43 -0.47 5.28
CA ALA A 265 0.26 0.89 5.78
C ALA A 265 -0.78 0.94 6.90
N VAL A 266 -0.50 1.69 7.97
CA VAL A 266 -1.49 1.97 9.02
C VAL A 266 -2.28 3.20 8.62
N ALA A 267 -3.58 3.05 8.43
CA ALA A 267 -4.45 4.14 7.99
C ALA A 267 -4.60 5.22 9.08
N PRO A 268 -4.47 6.52 8.74
CA PRO A 268 -4.80 7.58 9.68
C PRO A 268 -6.28 7.53 10.06
N ALA A 269 -6.64 8.00 11.24
CA ALA A 269 -8.01 7.98 11.73
C ALA A 269 -9.03 8.68 10.80
N THR A 270 -8.55 9.52 9.90
CA THR A 270 -9.34 10.27 8.92
C THR A 270 -9.57 9.52 7.59
N PHE A 271 -9.06 8.29 7.44
CA PHE A 271 -9.15 7.52 6.20
C PHE A 271 -10.48 6.77 6.07
N GLY A 272 -11.56 7.50 6.03
CA GLY A 272 -12.91 6.98 5.82
C GLY A 272 -13.30 5.88 6.83
N SER A 273 -13.92 4.82 6.33
CA SER A 273 -14.36 3.67 7.13
C SER A 273 -13.21 2.79 7.63
N PHE A 274 -11.99 2.96 7.10
CA PHE A 274 -10.80 2.17 7.43
C PHE A 274 -9.81 2.92 8.32
N GLY A 275 -10.22 4.05 8.91
CA GLY A 275 -9.36 4.82 9.82
C GLY A 275 -8.88 4.01 11.02
N GLY A 276 -7.54 3.89 11.18
CA GLY A 276 -6.89 3.12 12.23
C GLY A 276 -6.64 1.65 11.89
N ASP A 277 -7.07 1.16 10.73
CA ASP A 277 -6.84 -0.21 10.29
C ASP A 277 -5.46 -0.40 9.66
N LEU A 278 -4.98 -1.63 9.63
CA LEU A 278 -3.80 -2.02 8.87
C LEU A 278 -4.24 -2.37 7.43
N LEU A 279 -3.77 -1.59 6.47
CA LEU A 279 -3.94 -1.87 5.05
C LEU A 279 -2.83 -2.81 4.57
N ILE A 280 -3.20 -3.80 3.78
CA ILE A 280 -2.27 -4.76 3.16
C ILE A 280 -2.51 -4.77 1.66
N ALA A 281 -1.47 -4.45 0.90
CA ALA A 281 -1.46 -4.54 -0.55
C ALA A 281 -1.11 -5.96 -0.99
N ASN A 282 -1.93 -6.52 -1.84
CA ASN A 282 -1.69 -7.81 -2.48
C ASN A 282 -1.05 -7.59 -3.86
N ASN A 283 0.13 -8.11 -4.08
CA ASN A 283 0.72 -8.15 -5.42
C ASN A 283 -0.07 -9.09 -6.35
N GLY A 284 -0.51 -10.25 -5.84
CA GLY A 284 -1.09 -11.32 -6.68
C GLY A 284 -2.46 -11.01 -7.30
N ASN A 285 -3.25 -10.08 -6.76
CA ASN A 285 -4.54 -9.66 -7.36
C ASN A 285 -4.73 -8.14 -7.39
N GLY A 286 -3.73 -7.38 -6.94
CA GLY A 286 -3.73 -5.93 -6.97
C GLY A 286 -4.70 -5.25 -6.00
N TRP A 287 -5.25 -5.96 -5.02
CA TRP A 287 -6.20 -5.40 -4.07
C TRP A 287 -5.52 -4.84 -2.84
N ILE A 288 -6.13 -3.79 -2.27
CA ILE A 288 -5.74 -3.25 -0.96
C ILE A 288 -6.83 -3.63 0.03
N ASN A 289 -6.45 -4.39 1.05
CA ASN A 289 -7.37 -4.94 2.03
C ASN A 289 -7.10 -4.38 3.43
N ALA A 290 -8.17 -4.01 4.13
CA ALA A 290 -8.11 -3.51 5.49
C ALA A 290 -8.30 -4.64 6.51
N PHE A 291 -7.47 -4.63 7.54
CA PHE A 291 -7.49 -5.59 8.64
C PHE A 291 -7.49 -4.86 9.98
N ASN A 292 -8.23 -5.38 10.94
CA ASN A 292 -8.15 -4.91 12.31
C ASN A 292 -6.71 -5.12 12.86
N PRO A 293 -5.99 -4.07 13.27
CA PRO A 293 -4.56 -4.18 13.62
C PRO A 293 -4.30 -5.04 14.86
N THR A 294 -5.30 -5.18 15.74
CA THR A 294 -5.19 -5.98 16.97
C THR A 294 -5.47 -7.46 16.71
N THR A 295 -6.55 -7.77 16.00
CA THR A 295 -7.05 -9.14 15.83
C THR A 295 -6.60 -9.81 14.54
N GLY A 296 -6.18 -9.04 13.53
CA GLY A 296 -5.90 -9.54 12.17
C GLY A 296 -7.18 -9.92 11.38
N ALA A 297 -8.36 -9.56 11.89
CA ALA A 297 -9.61 -9.84 11.20
C ALA A 297 -9.73 -8.95 9.95
N PHE A 298 -10.08 -9.55 8.81
CA PHE A 298 -10.41 -8.82 7.59
C PHE A 298 -11.66 -7.95 7.80
N ILE A 299 -11.61 -6.71 7.35
CA ILE A 299 -12.68 -5.72 7.47
C ILE A 299 -13.35 -5.48 6.12
N GLY A 300 -12.56 -5.24 5.08
CA GLY A 300 -13.03 -4.96 3.73
C GLY A 300 -11.89 -4.63 2.79
N SER A 301 -12.20 -4.46 1.52
CA SER A 301 -11.26 -3.97 0.50
C SER A 301 -11.50 -2.49 0.24
N LEU A 302 -10.51 -1.78 -0.30
CA LEU A 302 -10.68 -0.43 -0.78
C LEU A 302 -11.42 -0.47 -2.11
N ASP A 303 -12.66 0.03 -2.12
CA ASP A 303 -13.54 0.00 -3.28
C ASP A 303 -13.50 1.33 -4.04
N GLY A 304 -13.56 1.27 -5.36
CA GLY A 304 -13.77 2.44 -6.19
C GLY A 304 -15.24 2.85 -6.26
N SER A 305 -15.54 3.91 -7.01
CA SER A 305 -16.89 4.47 -7.17
C SER A 305 -17.92 3.51 -7.78
N ASN A 306 -17.48 2.39 -8.33
CA ASN A 306 -18.33 1.31 -8.83
C ASN A 306 -18.71 0.29 -7.75
N GLY A 307 -18.25 0.46 -6.51
CA GLY A 307 -18.45 -0.45 -5.38
C GLY A 307 -17.75 -1.79 -5.56
N GLN A 308 -16.67 -1.84 -6.37
CA GLN A 308 -15.83 -3.01 -6.53
C GLN A 308 -14.42 -2.69 -6.04
N PRO A 309 -13.67 -3.68 -5.53
CA PRO A 309 -12.30 -3.48 -5.13
C PRO A 309 -11.47 -2.84 -6.24
N LEU A 310 -10.70 -1.81 -5.89
CA LEU A 310 -9.65 -1.28 -6.75
C LEU A 310 -8.65 -2.39 -7.01
N ALA A 311 -8.28 -2.60 -8.29
CA ALA A 311 -7.40 -3.67 -8.71
C ALA A 311 -6.28 -3.12 -9.59
N TYR A 312 -5.06 -3.33 -9.15
CA TYR A 312 -3.81 -2.91 -9.78
C TYR A 312 -3.13 -4.11 -10.44
N GLN A 313 -2.20 -3.88 -11.37
CA GLN A 313 -1.53 -5.00 -12.03
C GLN A 313 -0.56 -5.68 -11.06
N ASP A 314 0.57 -5.06 -10.77
CA ASP A 314 1.58 -5.52 -9.82
C ASP A 314 1.72 -4.45 -8.73
N LEU A 315 0.84 -4.54 -7.73
CA LEU A 315 0.79 -3.61 -6.61
C LEU A 315 1.89 -3.95 -5.60
N TRP A 316 2.71 -2.96 -5.26
CA TRP A 316 3.82 -3.13 -4.36
C TRP A 316 3.67 -2.30 -3.08
N ALA A 317 4.44 -1.22 -2.94
CA ALA A 317 4.37 -0.40 -1.75
C ALA A 317 3.09 0.43 -1.68
N ILE A 318 2.57 0.53 -0.47
CA ILE A 318 1.55 1.49 -0.07
C ILE A 318 2.04 2.23 1.17
N ASP A 319 1.78 3.53 1.29
CA ASP A 319 2.24 4.29 2.44
C ASP A 319 1.38 5.53 2.70
N PHE A 320 1.27 5.90 3.98
CA PHE A 320 0.78 7.21 4.40
C PHE A 320 1.95 8.06 4.86
N ARG A 321 1.89 9.35 4.57
CA ARG A 321 2.96 10.25 4.95
C ARG A 321 2.43 11.50 5.64
N THR A 322 3.02 11.85 6.78
CA THR A 322 2.58 12.98 7.62
C THR A 322 3.33 14.28 7.37
N GLY A 323 4.31 14.29 6.46
CA GLY A 323 5.11 15.48 6.16
C GLY A 323 5.82 15.38 4.81
N GLY A 324 6.41 16.48 4.37
CA GLY A 324 7.09 16.61 3.08
C GLY A 324 6.42 17.65 2.17
N THR A 325 7.07 17.97 1.07
CA THR A 325 6.57 18.95 0.11
C THR A 325 5.38 18.40 -0.65
N ASN A 326 4.29 19.17 -0.70
CA ASN A 326 3.06 18.84 -1.44
C ASN A 326 2.40 17.51 -1.04
N VAL A 327 2.69 16.99 0.17
CA VAL A 327 2.11 15.74 0.65
C VAL A 327 0.68 15.96 1.12
N ASN A 328 -0.25 15.14 0.62
CA ASN A 328 -1.59 15.00 1.17
C ASN A 328 -1.57 13.97 2.31
N THR A 329 -1.66 14.44 3.55
CA THR A 329 -1.55 13.59 4.74
C THR A 329 -2.74 12.63 4.95
N ASN A 330 -3.80 12.78 4.16
CA ASN A 330 -4.99 11.91 4.16
C ASN A 330 -5.02 10.96 2.95
N ALA A 331 -4.00 11.00 2.09
CA ALA A 331 -3.92 10.11 0.94
C ALA A 331 -3.05 8.89 1.24
N LEU A 332 -3.47 7.74 0.75
CA LEU A 332 -2.66 6.55 0.63
C LEU A 332 -1.90 6.62 -0.69
N TYR A 333 -0.58 6.76 -0.63
CA TYR A 333 0.30 6.70 -1.79
C TYR A 333 0.59 5.24 -2.14
N PHE A 334 0.65 4.93 -3.43
CA PHE A 334 0.93 3.57 -3.90
C PHE A 334 1.82 3.57 -5.14
N VAL A 335 2.51 2.47 -5.35
CA VAL A 335 3.27 2.18 -6.58
C VAL A 335 2.87 0.84 -7.15
N GLU A 336 2.84 0.74 -8.48
CA GLU A 336 2.58 -0.50 -9.20
C GLU A 336 3.48 -0.65 -10.43
N GLY A 337 3.84 -1.90 -10.74
CA GLY A 337 4.34 -2.29 -12.05
C GLY A 337 3.16 -2.35 -13.04
N ILE A 338 3.34 -1.82 -14.24
CA ILE A 338 2.32 -1.84 -15.28
C ILE A 338 2.88 -2.38 -16.59
N ASN A 339 1.99 -2.85 -17.49
CA ASN A 339 2.38 -3.40 -18.78
C ASN A 339 3.37 -4.57 -18.66
N ASN A 340 3.12 -5.51 -17.75
CA ASN A 340 4.01 -6.63 -17.41
C ASN A 340 5.42 -6.11 -17.04
N ASP A 341 5.50 -5.26 -16.03
CA ASP A 341 6.72 -4.69 -15.42
C ASP A 341 7.60 -3.85 -16.36
N THR A 342 7.12 -3.53 -17.57
CA THR A 342 7.84 -2.65 -18.51
C THR A 342 7.52 -1.17 -18.28
N GLY A 343 6.59 -0.86 -17.39
CA GLY A 343 6.22 0.48 -16.98
C GLY A 343 6.02 0.58 -15.47
N GLY A 344 5.76 1.78 -15.00
CA GLY A 344 5.47 2.04 -13.59
C GLY A 344 4.46 3.16 -13.41
N LEU A 345 3.78 3.12 -12.28
CA LEU A 345 2.84 4.14 -11.83
C LEU A 345 3.09 4.46 -10.35
N PHE A 346 3.13 5.73 -10.03
CA PHE A 346 3.01 6.30 -8.70
C PHE A 346 1.71 7.07 -8.61
N GLY A 347 0.87 6.76 -7.63
CA GLY A 347 -0.44 7.38 -7.46
C GLY A 347 -0.81 7.60 -6.01
N GLU A 348 -1.96 8.23 -5.80
CA GLU A 348 -2.58 8.40 -4.50
C GLU A 348 -4.06 8.00 -4.52
N LEU A 349 -4.54 7.51 -3.37
CA LEU A 349 -5.95 7.24 -3.09
C LEU A 349 -6.43 8.16 -1.99
N THR A 350 -7.54 8.83 -2.24
CA THR A 350 -8.24 9.66 -1.24
C THR A 350 -9.65 9.13 -1.01
N VAL A 351 -10.17 9.37 0.18
CA VAL A 351 -11.58 9.07 0.46
C VAL A 351 -12.44 9.96 -0.43
N ALA A 352 -13.30 9.33 -1.24
CA ALA A 352 -14.22 10.07 -2.08
C ALA A 352 -15.16 10.94 -1.23
N THR A 353 -15.30 12.21 -1.60
CA THR A 353 -16.30 13.07 -0.95
C THR A 353 -17.67 12.72 -1.50
N PRO A 354 -18.64 12.32 -0.65
CA PRO A 354 -19.99 12.06 -1.12
C PRO A 354 -20.51 13.28 -1.90
N GLU A 355 -21.08 13.03 -3.06
CA GLU A 355 -21.74 14.11 -3.82
C GLU A 355 -22.72 14.85 -2.89
N PRO A 356 -22.73 16.19 -2.88
CA PRO A 356 -23.60 16.92 -2.00
C PRO A 356 -25.04 16.45 -2.17
N ALA A 357 -25.72 16.14 -1.07
CA ALA A 357 -27.14 15.80 -1.07
C ALA A 357 -28.03 16.84 -1.79
N SER A 358 -27.46 17.99 -2.18
CA SER A 358 -28.02 19.01 -3.05
C SER A 358 -28.49 18.46 -4.41
N LEU A 359 -27.81 17.51 -5.04
CA LEU A 359 -28.26 16.87 -6.29
C LEU A 359 -29.52 16.03 -6.05
N MET A 360 -29.57 15.26 -4.96
CA MET A 360 -30.78 14.54 -4.56
C MET A 360 -31.91 15.50 -4.19
N LEU A 361 -31.62 16.61 -3.50
CA LEU A 361 -32.61 17.63 -3.17
C LEU A 361 -33.17 18.32 -4.44
N VAL A 362 -32.33 18.58 -5.42
CA VAL A 362 -32.75 19.13 -6.73
C VAL A 362 -33.64 18.12 -7.48
N MET A 363 -33.28 16.84 -7.52
CA MET A 363 -34.12 15.81 -8.14
C MET A 363 -35.47 15.66 -7.42
N PHE A 364 -35.52 15.65 -6.10
CA PHE A 364 -36.78 15.65 -5.36
C PHE A 364 -37.56 16.94 -5.51
N GLY A 365 -36.91 18.10 -5.61
CA GLY A 365 -37.51 19.38 -5.88
C GLY A 365 -38.19 19.44 -7.29
N VAL A 366 -37.50 18.97 -8.31
CA VAL A 366 -38.01 18.90 -9.69
C VAL A 366 -39.17 17.91 -9.80
N LEU A 367 -39.06 16.73 -9.16
CA LEU A 367 -40.15 15.75 -9.09
C LEU A 367 -41.38 16.32 -8.36
N GLY A 368 -41.18 17.01 -7.25
CA GLY A 368 -42.24 17.67 -6.47
C GLY A 368 -42.96 18.77 -7.28
N LEU A 369 -42.20 19.59 -8.00
CA LEU A 369 -42.75 20.62 -8.88
C LEU A 369 -43.51 20.03 -10.08
N GLY A 370 -42.99 18.92 -10.66
CA GLY A 370 -43.64 18.19 -11.74
C GLY A 370 -45.00 17.60 -11.34
N LEU A 371 -45.09 17.03 -10.13
CA LEU A 371 -46.33 16.51 -9.56
C LEU A 371 -47.34 17.61 -9.20
N ALA A 372 -46.89 18.77 -8.69
CA ALA A 372 -47.71 19.92 -8.40
C ALA A 372 -48.26 20.57 -9.67
N ALA A 373 -47.50 20.64 -10.75
CA ALA A 373 -47.91 21.15 -12.06
C ALA A 373 -48.94 20.23 -12.73
N ARG A 374 -48.86 18.91 -12.57
CA ARG A 374 -49.87 17.96 -13.06
C ARG A 374 -51.20 18.11 -12.36
N ARG A 375 -51.20 18.33 -11.03
CA ARG A 375 -52.47 18.55 -10.27
C ARG A 375 -53.19 19.81 -10.64
N ARG A 376 -52.53 20.85 -11.14
CA ARG A 376 -53.15 22.11 -11.61
C ARG A 376 -53.79 22.03 -13.02
N LYS A 377 -53.48 21.00 -13.80
CA LYS A 377 -54.05 20.80 -15.14
C LYS A 377 -55.29 19.86 -15.13
N THR A 378 -55.61 19.27 -13.97
CA THR A 378 -56.77 18.35 -13.81
C THR A 378 -57.86 18.92 -12.89
N ALA A 379 -57.76 20.18 -12.49
CA ALA A 379 -58.77 20.98 -11.80
C ALA A 379 -59.19 22.13 -12.76
#